data_c345894a1139af2ee53b8ed23710f930
#
_entry.id   c345894a1139af2ee53b8ed23710f930
#
_cell.length_a   1.000
_cell.length_b   1.000
_cell.length_c   1.000
_cell.angle_alpha   90.00
_cell.angle_beta   90.00
_cell.angle_gamma   90.00
#
_symmetry.space_group_name_H-M   'P 1'
#
loop_
_entity.id
_entity.type
_entity.pdbx_description
1 polymer ?
#
loop_
_entity_poly.entity_id
_entity_poly.type
_entity_poly.pdbx_seq_one_letter_code
_entity_poly.pdbx_strand_id
1 'polypeptide(L)'
;MKLRLILIALMALLAFNASETSLAVNNTRTSGNTTTGTGYFQNGRPFVVISKEDMKMRVYDATGRELRCYPIACGRNVGNKRRQGDMRTPVGLFKVQEILDAHTWTHDFKDGKGVIRGAYGPYFVRLLTGHKGIGIHGTHDESSIGTLATEGCIRLHNANILEFATKYAYRGMTVIVLPSKNDLENDGQTLYK
;
A
#
# COMPACT_ATOMS: atom_id res chain seq x y z
N MET A 1 7.94 -11.80 15.03
CA MET A 1 7.13 -13.03 14.97
C MET A 1 5.74 -12.81 14.37
N LYS A 2 5.00 -11.75 14.72
CA LYS A 2 3.63 -11.48 14.20
C LYS A 2 3.55 -11.23 12.68
N LEU A 3 4.53 -10.57 12.07
CA LEU A 3 4.53 -10.27 10.63
C LEU A 3 4.73 -11.51 9.74
N ARG A 4 5.53 -12.49 10.20
CA ARG A 4 5.70 -13.78 9.49
C ARG A 4 4.41 -14.60 9.45
N LEU A 5 3.62 -14.56 10.52
CA LEU A 5 2.30 -15.22 10.55
C LEU A 5 1.29 -14.55 9.61
N ILE A 6 1.30 -13.22 9.50
CA ILE A 6 0.40 -12.48 8.61
C ILE A 6 0.74 -12.74 7.13
N LEU A 7 2.03 -12.81 6.78
CA LEU A 7 2.45 -13.18 5.42
C LEU A 7 2.07 -14.62 5.08
N ILE A 8 2.20 -15.55 6.03
CA ILE A 8 1.81 -16.97 5.86
C ILE A 8 0.29 -17.11 5.73
N ALA A 9 -0.50 -16.36 6.50
CA ALA A 9 -1.96 -16.35 6.40
C ALA A 9 -2.44 -15.74 5.07
N LEU A 10 -1.77 -14.69 4.56
CA LEU A 10 -2.06 -14.10 3.24
C LEU A 10 -1.69 -15.06 2.10
N MET A 11 -0.59 -15.82 2.24
CA MET A 11 -0.22 -16.88 1.29
C MET A 11 -1.21 -18.05 1.30
N ALA A 12 -1.75 -18.44 2.46
CA ALA A 12 -2.74 -19.50 2.58
C ALA A 12 -4.10 -19.09 1.97
N LEU A 13 -4.51 -17.83 2.10
CA LEU A 13 -5.75 -17.32 1.49
C LEU A 13 -5.67 -17.25 -0.06
N LEU A 14 -4.47 -17.04 -0.61
CA LEU A 14 -4.23 -17.04 -2.05
C LEU A 14 -4.11 -18.44 -2.63
N ALA A 15 -3.75 -19.45 -1.83
CA ALA A 15 -3.67 -20.86 -2.25
C ALA A 15 -5.05 -21.54 -2.30
N PHE A 16 -6.04 -21.06 -1.55
CA PHE A 16 -7.38 -21.69 -1.48
C PHE A 16 -8.26 -21.38 -2.70
N ASN A 17 -7.94 -20.38 -3.52
CA ASN A 17 -8.66 -20.05 -4.75
C ASN A 17 -8.08 -20.70 -6.02
N ALA A 18 -7.10 -21.58 -5.91
CA ALA A 18 -6.44 -22.23 -7.06
C ALA A 18 -6.81 -23.70 -7.27
N SER A 19 -7.83 -24.23 -6.58
CA SER A 19 -8.28 -25.60 -6.77
C SER A 19 -9.63 -25.62 -7.49
N GLU A 20 -9.60 -25.52 -8.83
CA GLU A 20 -10.47 -26.23 -9.75
C GLU A 20 -10.09 -25.88 -11.21
N THR A 21 -9.20 -26.68 -11.78
CA THR A 21 -9.28 -27.17 -13.17
C THR A 21 -8.06 -28.05 -13.45
N SER A 22 -8.20 -29.35 -13.28
CA SER A 22 -7.29 -30.35 -13.81
C SER A 22 -7.64 -30.60 -15.27
N LEU A 23 -6.72 -30.29 -16.19
CA LEU A 23 -6.63 -30.90 -17.51
C LEU A 23 -5.20 -31.32 -17.78
N ALA A 24 -5.06 -32.60 -18.08
CA ALA A 24 -3.84 -33.29 -18.35
C ALA A 24 -3.09 -32.68 -19.55
N VAL A 25 -1.78 -32.45 -19.42
CA VAL A 25 -0.88 -32.29 -20.56
C VAL A 25 0.43 -33.04 -20.31
N ASN A 26 0.79 -33.80 -21.33
CA ASN A 26 1.89 -34.75 -21.46
C ASN A 26 3.28 -34.20 -21.08
N ASN A 27 4.05 -35.12 -20.52
CA ASN A 27 5.47 -35.08 -20.22
C ASN A 27 6.35 -34.74 -21.44
N THR A 28 7.11 -33.65 -21.33
CA THR A 28 8.43 -33.57 -22.00
C THR A 28 9.43 -32.95 -21.01
N ARG A 29 10.43 -33.70 -20.63
CA ARG A 29 11.55 -33.31 -19.77
C ARG A 29 12.34 -32.21 -20.42
N THR A 30 12.47 -31.07 -19.75
CA THR A 30 13.63 -30.18 -19.87
C THR A 30 14.01 -29.65 -18.51
N SER A 31 15.30 -29.79 -18.20
CA SER A 31 15.99 -29.42 -16.97
C SER A 31 15.81 -27.95 -16.59
N GLY A 32 15.59 -27.68 -15.31
CA GLY A 32 16.07 -26.47 -14.66
C GLY A 32 15.04 -25.33 -14.45
N ASN A 33 14.79 -25.08 -13.21
CA ASN A 33 14.24 -23.93 -12.51
C ASN A 33 12.78 -24.06 -12.04
N THR A 34 12.68 -24.57 -10.83
CA THR A 34 11.45 -24.52 -10.04
C THR A 34 11.20 -23.07 -9.60
N THR A 35 10.45 -22.33 -10.40
CA THR A 35 9.91 -21.02 -9.98
C THR A 35 8.44 -21.20 -9.61
N THR A 36 8.19 -21.77 -8.45
CA THR A 36 6.87 -21.67 -7.80
C THR A 36 6.82 -20.36 -7.01
N GLY A 37 6.59 -19.28 -7.71
CA GLY A 37 6.34 -17.96 -7.11
C GLY A 37 5.20 -17.31 -7.87
N THR A 38 4.05 -17.20 -7.21
CA THR A 38 2.88 -16.46 -7.68
C THR A 38 3.32 -15.11 -8.24
N GLY A 39 2.89 -14.77 -9.48
CA GLY A 39 3.30 -13.62 -10.26
C GLY A 39 3.05 -12.21 -9.65
N TYR A 40 2.87 -12.13 -8.33
CA TYR A 40 2.71 -10.89 -7.57
C TYR A 40 4.05 -10.26 -7.17
N PHE A 41 5.11 -11.06 -6.99
CA PHE A 41 6.44 -10.56 -6.62
C PHE A 41 7.35 -10.59 -7.86
N GLN A 42 7.24 -9.53 -8.67
CA GLN A 42 7.95 -9.50 -9.96
C GLN A 42 9.47 -9.33 -9.78
N ASN A 43 10.23 -10.32 -10.26
CA ASN A 43 11.62 -10.18 -10.71
C ASN A 43 12.64 -9.67 -9.68
N GLY A 44 12.59 -10.10 -8.43
CA GLY A 44 13.62 -9.71 -7.47
C GLY A 44 13.57 -8.25 -7.01
N ARG A 45 12.49 -7.51 -7.33
CA ARG A 45 12.34 -6.09 -7.00
C ARG A 45 11.61 -5.85 -5.69
N PRO A 46 11.85 -4.73 -5.00
CA PRO A 46 11.19 -4.36 -3.77
C PRO A 46 9.67 -4.27 -3.89
N PHE A 47 8.97 -4.49 -2.77
CA PHE A 47 7.53 -4.26 -2.61
C PHE A 47 7.24 -3.55 -1.29
N VAL A 48 6.01 -3.09 -1.12
CA VAL A 48 5.59 -2.30 0.04
C VAL A 48 4.45 -2.99 0.78
N VAL A 49 4.53 -2.97 2.12
CA VAL A 49 3.43 -3.32 3.01
C VAL A 49 3.11 -2.12 3.90
N ILE A 50 1.86 -1.69 3.86
CA ILE A 50 1.33 -0.60 4.68
C ILE A 50 0.40 -1.21 5.72
N SER A 51 0.69 -0.99 6.99
CA SER A 51 -0.15 -1.39 8.11
C SER A 51 -0.86 -0.14 8.66
N LYS A 52 -2.18 -0.12 8.52
CA LYS A 52 -3.02 0.93 9.12
C LYS A 52 -3.08 0.78 10.64
N GLU A 53 -2.95 -0.44 11.16
CA GLU A 53 -2.89 -0.70 12.59
C GLU A 53 -1.63 -0.13 13.25
N ASP A 54 -0.46 -0.35 12.61
CA ASP A 54 0.83 0.11 13.14
C ASP A 54 1.15 1.55 12.75
N MET A 55 0.37 2.17 11.86
CA MET A 55 0.67 3.45 11.19
C MET A 55 2.07 3.46 10.58
N LYS A 56 2.41 2.39 9.83
CA LYS A 56 3.73 2.21 9.22
C LYS A 56 3.65 1.69 7.81
N MET A 57 4.54 2.22 6.97
CA MET A 57 4.85 1.71 5.63
C MET A 57 6.21 1.05 5.65
N ARG A 58 6.30 -0.22 5.24
CA ARG A 58 7.55 -0.98 5.18
C ARG A 58 7.87 -1.35 3.74
N VAL A 59 9.12 -1.16 3.37
CA VAL A 59 9.68 -1.59 2.08
C VAL A 59 10.45 -2.86 2.30
N TYR A 60 10.15 -3.88 1.52
CA TYR A 60 10.81 -5.18 1.55
C TYR A 60 11.53 -5.47 0.23
N ASP A 61 12.64 -6.18 0.28
CA ASP A 61 13.22 -6.80 -0.92
C ASP A 61 12.43 -8.05 -1.33
N ALA A 62 12.78 -8.64 -2.46
CA ALA A 62 12.10 -9.83 -2.99
C ALA A 62 12.23 -11.07 -2.09
N THR A 63 13.18 -11.09 -1.14
CA THR A 63 13.34 -12.18 -0.16
C THR A 63 12.48 -12.00 1.08
N GLY A 64 11.80 -10.85 1.21
CA GLY A 64 11.00 -10.48 2.38
C GLY A 64 11.82 -9.85 3.52
N ARG A 65 13.07 -9.44 3.26
CA ARG A 65 13.86 -8.68 4.22
C ARG A 65 13.42 -7.23 4.20
N GLU A 66 13.15 -6.65 5.38
CA GLU A 66 12.82 -5.24 5.52
C GLU A 66 14.02 -4.34 5.17
N LEU A 67 13.81 -3.44 4.22
CA LEU A 67 14.80 -2.45 3.79
C LEU A 67 14.60 -1.11 4.49
N ARG A 68 13.33 -0.70 4.70
CA ARG A 68 12.95 0.56 5.34
C ARG A 68 11.61 0.44 6.04
N CYS A 69 11.44 1.27 7.07
CA CYS A 69 10.18 1.45 7.78
C CYS A 69 9.94 2.94 8.00
N TYR A 70 8.80 3.44 7.52
CA TYR A 70 8.39 4.84 7.62
C TYR A 70 7.11 4.97 8.43
N PRO A 71 7.00 5.93 9.36
CA PRO A 71 5.72 6.31 9.94
C PRO A 71 4.84 6.98 8.89
N ILE A 72 3.52 6.78 8.99
CA ILE A 72 2.56 7.30 8.02
C ILE A 72 1.37 7.97 8.71
N ALA A 73 0.58 8.73 7.92
CA ALA A 73 -0.80 9.03 8.25
C ALA A 73 -1.74 8.42 7.21
N CYS A 74 -2.96 8.10 7.63
CA CYS A 74 -4.01 7.48 6.81
C CYS A 74 -5.28 8.32 6.76
N GLY A 75 -6.29 7.84 6.04
CA GLY A 75 -7.62 8.44 5.96
C GLY A 75 -8.26 8.68 7.32
N ARG A 76 -8.96 9.82 7.48
CA ARG A 76 -9.63 10.25 8.74
C ARG A 76 -10.66 9.26 9.24
N ASN A 77 -11.29 8.51 8.33
CA ASN A 77 -12.31 7.54 8.69
C ASN A 77 -11.78 6.12 8.62
N VAL A 78 -12.17 5.31 9.60
CA VAL A 78 -11.89 3.88 9.65
C VAL A 78 -12.74 3.10 8.63
N GLY A 79 -12.30 1.89 8.30
CA GLY A 79 -12.93 1.01 7.32
C GLY A 79 -12.26 1.09 5.95
N ASN A 80 -12.66 0.16 5.07
CA ASN A 80 -12.19 0.15 3.69
C ASN A 80 -12.85 1.27 2.87
N LYS A 81 -12.11 1.81 1.90
CA LYS A 81 -12.65 2.82 0.98
C LYS A 81 -13.75 2.24 0.10
N ARG A 82 -14.89 2.94 0.04
CA ARG A 82 -16.09 2.52 -0.71
C ARG A 82 -16.47 3.50 -1.81
N ARG A 83 -16.19 4.81 -1.63
CA ARG A 83 -16.56 5.87 -2.59
C ARG A 83 -15.63 7.07 -2.48
N GLN A 84 -15.69 7.93 -3.50
CA GLN A 84 -15.00 9.23 -3.46
C GLN A 84 -15.51 10.07 -2.27
N GLY A 85 -14.59 10.76 -1.57
CA GLY A 85 -14.93 11.66 -0.46
C GLY A 85 -15.26 10.98 0.87
N ASP A 86 -15.16 9.64 0.99
CA ASP A 86 -15.44 8.91 2.24
C ASP A 86 -14.31 9.01 3.28
N MET A 87 -13.21 9.69 2.95
CA MET A 87 -12.03 9.92 3.81
C MET A 87 -11.38 8.64 4.34
N ARG A 88 -11.55 7.51 3.62
CA ARG A 88 -10.99 6.21 3.98
C ARG A 88 -9.83 5.83 3.08
N THR A 89 -8.79 5.22 3.66
CA THR A 89 -7.71 4.60 2.90
C THR A 89 -8.15 3.22 2.43
N PRO A 90 -8.02 2.90 1.13
CA PRO A 90 -8.38 1.58 0.62
C PRO A 90 -7.47 0.49 1.17
N VAL A 91 -8.05 -0.68 1.45
CA VAL A 91 -7.38 -1.90 1.88
C VAL A 91 -7.31 -2.86 0.71
N GLY A 92 -6.19 -3.55 0.53
CA GLY A 92 -6.03 -4.53 -0.54
C GLY A 92 -4.64 -4.56 -1.17
N LEU A 93 -4.58 -5.16 -2.36
CA LEU A 93 -3.39 -5.32 -3.17
C LEU A 93 -3.44 -4.36 -4.36
N PHE A 94 -2.47 -3.48 -4.45
CA PHE A 94 -2.42 -2.43 -5.46
C PHE A 94 -1.09 -2.42 -6.20
N LYS A 95 -1.02 -1.62 -7.27
CA LYS A 95 0.19 -1.37 -8.03
C LYS A 95 0.46 0.13 -8.08
N VAL A 96 1.75 0.50 -8.08
CA VAL A 96 2.15 1.88 -8.41
C VAL A 96 1.84 2.12 -9.88
N GLN A 97 1.05 3.16 -10.14
CA GLN A 97 0.69 3.59 -11.49
C GLN A 97 1.77 4.50 -12.07
N GLU A 98 2.18 5.51 -11.30
CA GLU A 98 3.16 6.53 -11.70
C GLU A 98 3.78 7.22 -10.48
N ILE A 99 4.93 7.85 -10.70
CA ILE A 99 5.67 8.63 -9.70
C ILE A 99 5.78 10.04 -10.26
N LEU A 100 5.25 11.01 -9.53
CA LEU A 100 5.06 12.37 -10.00
C LEU A 100 5.78 13.36 -9.08
N ASP A 101 6.43 14.36 -9.67
CA ASP A 101 6.87 15.55 -8.95
C ASP A 101 5.63 16.33 -8.49
N ALA A 102 5.53 16.59 -7.20
CA ALA A 102 4.37 17.25 -6.59
C ALA A 102 4.73 18.56 -5.87
N HIS A 103 5.97 19.07 -6.00
CA HIS A 103 6.45 20.27 -5.30
C HIS A 103 5.56 21.51 -5.48
N THR A 104 4.93 21.63 -6.66
CA THR A 104 4.10 22.79 -6.98
C THR A 104 2.60 22.51 -6.86
N TRP A 105 2.22 21.26 -6.53
CA TRP A 105 0.81 20.90 -6.46
C TRP A 105 0.13 21.62 -5.30
N THR A 106 -1.11 22.01 -5.57
CA THR A 106 -1.96 22.71 -4.59
C THR A 106 -3.16 21.88 -4.23
N HIS A 107 -3.68 22.06 -3.01
CA HIS A 107 -4.93 21.47 -2.58
C HIS A 107 -5.66 22.39 -1.60
N ASP A 108 -6.98 22.41 -1.69
CA ASP A 108 -7.86 23.04 -0.70
C ASP A 108 -8.56 21.92 0.07
N PHE A 109 -8.14 21.71 1.31
CA PHE A 109 -8.68 20.66 2.20
C PHE A 109 -10.07 21.00 2.73
N LYS A 110 -10.65 22.16 2.34
CA LYS A 110 -11.95 22.65 2.80
C LYS A 110 -12.05 22.80 4.34
N ASP A 111 -10.91 23.06 4.95
CA ASP A 111 -10.77 23.28 6.40
C ASP A 111 -10.75 24.77 6.80
N GLY A 112 -11.10 25.66 5.86
CA GLY A 112 -11.13 27.11 6.05
C GLY A 112 -9.78 27.81 5.85
N LYS A 113 -8.69 27.08 5.60
CA LYS A 113 -7.36 27.68 5.37
C LYS A 113 -7.09 28.03 3.91
N GLY A 114 -8.02 27.65 3.00
CA GLY A 114 -7.90 27.90 1.57
C GLY A 114 -6.91 26.97 0.88
N VAL A 115 -6.42 27.40 -0.29
CA VAL A 115 -5.50 26.60 -1.14
C VAL A 115 -4.10 26.60 -0.57
N ILE A 116 -3.57 25.40 -0.28
CA ILE A 116 -2.22 25.18 0.22
C ILE A 116 -1.30 24.75 -0.92
N ARG A 117 -0.22 25.49 -1.18
CA ARG A 117 0.83 25.10 -2.12
C ARG A 117 1.77 24.10 -1.47
N GLY A 118 2.23 23.09 -2.24
CA GLY A 118 3.08 22.03 -1.71
C GLY A 118 2.33 21.06 -0.79
N ALA A 119 1.00 21.00 -0.89
CA ALA A 119 0.12 20.20 -0.06
C ALA A 119 0.52 18.71 0.02
N TYR A 120 1.16 18.21 -1.04
CA TYR A 120 1.56 16.81 -1.21
C TYR A 120 3.07 16.57 -1.04
N GLY A 121 3.83 17.59 -0.61
CA GLY A 121 5.28 17.50 -0.50
C GLY A 121 6.00 17.31 -1.85
N PRO A 122 7.23 16.72 -1.87
CA PRO A 122 8.05 16.66 -3.07
C PRO A 122 7.54 15.65 -4.12
N TYR A 123 6.93 14.53 -3.70
CA TYR A 123 6.49 13.46 -4.61
C TYR A 123 5.10 12.96 -4.29
N PHE A 124 4.41 12.52 -5.36
CA PHE A 124 3.16 11.77 -5.30
C PHE A 124 3.30 10.45 -6.07
N VAL A 125 3.31 9.33 -5.36
CA VAL A 125 3.34 7.98 -5.92
C VAL A 125 1.90 7.49 -6.04
N ARG A 126 1.34 7.59 -7.24
CA ARG A 126 -0.06 7.23 -7.52
C ARG A 126 -0.27 5.73 -7.50
N LEU A 127 -1.34 5.30 -6.86
CA LEU A 127 -1.73 3.89 -6.78
C LEU A 127 -2.93 3.58 -7.70
N LEU A 128 -2.89 2.43 -8.33
CA LEU A 128 -4.01 1.87 -9.09
C LEU A 128 -4.92 1.10 -8.12
N THR A 129 -5.92 1.80 -7.55
CA THR A 129 -6.80 1.26 -6.50
C THR A 129 -8.26 1.09 -6.93
N GLY A 130 -8.61 1.49 -8.16
CA GLY A 130 -10.00 1.64 -8.59
C GLY A 130 -10.66 2.94 -8.08
N HIS A 131 -10.03 3.67 -7.17
CA HIS A 131 -10.48 4.98 -6.68
C HIS A 131 -9.54 6.08 -7.18
N LYS A 132 -10.09 7.17 -7.72
CA LYS A 132 -9.30 8.29 -8.24
C LYS A 132 -8.56 9.02 -7.11
N GLY A 133 -7.33 9.46 -7.39
CA GLY A 133 -6.57 10.36 -6.52
C GLY A 133 -5.94 9.71 -5.29
N ILE A 134 -5.87 8.39 -5.20
CA ILE A 134 -5.19 7.69 -4.10
C ILE A 134 -3.71 7.50 -4.44
N GLY A 135 -2.85 7.83 -3.47
CA GLY A 135 -1.41 7.69 -3.58
C GLY A 135 -0.68 7.74 -2.24
N ILE A 136 0.64 7.61 -2.35
CA ILE A 136 1.60 7.81 -1.25
C ILE A 136 2.33 9.12 -1.54
N HIS A 137 2.34 10.07 -0.60
CA HIS A 137 2.88 11.40 -0.83
C HIS A 137 3.45 12.04 0.44
N GLY A 138 4.13 13.18 0.30
CA GLY A 138 4.60 14.00 1.40
C GLY A 138 3.51 14.88 2.01
N THR A 139 3.87 16.00 2.61
CA THR A 139 2.91 16.82 3.35
C THR A 139 3.34 18.27 3.48
N HIS A 140 2.38 19.16 3.68
CA HIS A 140 2.58 20.49 4.22
C HIS A 140 2.50 20.51 5.76
N ASP A 141 2.06 19.40 6.38
CA ASP A 141 1.86 19.26 7.82
C ASP A 141 2.50 17.98 8.33
N GLU A 142 3.76 18.08 8.70
CA GLU A 142 4.57 16.97 9.24
C GLU A 142 4.06 16.46 10.59
N SER A 143 3.32 17.28 11.35
CA SER A 143 2.79 16.91 12.67
C SER A 143 1.63 15.92 12.59
N SER A 144 1.02 15.78 11.42
CA SER A 144 -0.08 14.84 11.17
C SER A 144 0.37 13.38 11.04
N ILE A 145 1.68 13.11 10.91
CA ILE A 145 2.19 11.76 10.78
C ILE A 145 1.94 10.98 12.08
N GLY A 146 1.50 9.74 11.95
CA GLY A 146 1.07 8.87 13.05
C GLY A 146 -0.42 8.96 13.35
N THR A 147 -1.20 9.74 12.60
CA THR A 147 -2.62 9.97 12.87
C THR A 147 -3.54 9.65 11.69
N LEU A 148 -4.84 9.61 11.94
CA LEU A 148 -5.90 9.54 10.94
C LEU A 148 -6.20 10.96 10.43
N ALA A 149 -5.50 11.45 9.40
CA ALA A 149 -5.52 12.85 9.00
C ALA A 149 -5.83 13.12 7.53
N THR A 150 -5.82 12.08 6.65
CA THR A 150 -5.92 12.29 5.21
C THR A 150 -7.32 12.09 4.65
N GLU A 151 -7.51 12.43 3.38
CA GLU A 151 -8.75 12.16 2.63
C GLU A 151 -8.78 10.76 2.00
N GLY A 152 -7.80 9.89 2.38
CA GLY A 152 -7.69 8.51 1.93
C GLY A 152 -6.32 8.13 1.37
N CYS A 153 -5.45 9.10 1.10
CA CYS A 153 -4.05 8.84 0.73
C CYS A 153 -3.22 8.37 1.93
N ILE A 154 -2.07 7.83 1.64
CA ILE A 154 -1.01 7.52 2.61
C ILE A 154 -0.02 8.69 2.61
N ARG A 155 0.16 9.32 3.77
CA ARG A 155 1.03 10.49 3.94
C ARG A 155 2.29 10.10 4.68
N LEU A 156 3.44 10.57 4.20
CA LEU A 156 4.76 10.40 4.81
C LEU A 156 5.37 11.77 5.15
N HIS A 157 6.41 11.76 5.98
CA HIS A 157 7.35 12.89 6.08
C HIS A 157 7.99 13.18 4.72
N ASN A 158 8.31 14.45 4.44
CA ASN A 158 8.83 14.85 3.13
C ASN A 158 10.19 14.20 2.82
N ALA A 159 11.06 14.03 3.80
CA ALA A 159 12.31 13.28 3.62
C ALA A 159 12.09 11.81 3.28
N ASN A 160 11.06 11.18 3.88
CA ASN A 160 10.74 9.78 3.68
C ASN A 160 10.14 9.51 2.30
N ILE A 161 9.22 10.38 1.83
CA ILE A 161 8.67 10.23 0.47
C ILE A 161 9.73 10.51 -0.59
N LEU A 162 10.63 11.45 -0.35
CA LEU A 162 11.77 11.72 -1.24
C LEU A 162 12.66 10.47 -1.36
N GLU A 163 13.06 9.89 -0.22
CA GLU A 163 13.83 8.63 -0.23
C GLU A 163 13.09 7.50 -0.92
N PHE A 164 11.83 7.28 -0.57
CA PHE A 164 11.01 6.22 -1.15
C PHE A 164 10.86 6.37 -2.67
N ALA A 165 10.48 7.56 -3.13
CA ALA A 165 10.23 7.82 -4.55
C ALA A 165 11.48 7.68 -5.42
N THR A 166 12.66 8.08 -4.88
CA THR A 166 13.91 8.11 -5.65
C THR A 166 14.73 6.82 -5.57
N LYS A 167 14.61 6.06 -4.47
CA LYS A 167 15.44 4.85 -4.27
C LYS A 167 14.68 3.54 -4.48
N TYR A 168 13.38 3.49 -4.19
CA TYR A 168 12.65 2.22 -4.12
C TYR A 168 11.49 2.13 -5.09
N ALA A 169 10.69 3.22 -5.24
CA ALA A 169 9.48 3.20 -6.01
C ALA A 169 9.74 3.00 -7.50
N TYR A 170 8.87 2.24 -8.17
CA TYR A 170 8.86 2.06 -9.61
C TYR A 170 7.43 1.75 -10.09
N ARG A 171 7.14 2.07 -11.34
CA ARG A 171 5.86 1.74 -11.96
C ARG A 171 5.63 0.22 -11.96
N GLY A 172 4.46 -0.20 -11.47
CA GLY A 172 4.11 -1.61 -11.32
C GLY A 172 4.53 -2.24 -9.99
N MET A 173 5.21 -1.48 -9.08
CA MET A 173 5.54 -1.94 -7.73
C MET A 173 4.29 -2.42 -7.01
N THR A 174 4.39 -3.57 -6.33
CA THR A 174 3.32 -4.09 -5.48
C THR A 174 3.23 -3.29 -4.19
N VAL A 175 2.02 -2.87 -3.84
CA VAL A 175 1.69 -2.18 -2.58
C VAL A 175 0.53 -2.91 -1.92
N ILE A 176 0.78 -3.46 -0.74
CA ILE A 176 -0.21 -4.16 0.09
C ILE A 176 -0.64 -3.22 1.21
N VAL A 177 -1.92 -2.93 1.31
CA VAL A 177 -2.49 -2.13 2.42
C VAL A 177 -3.30 -3.06 3.31
N LEU A 178 -2.84 -3.24 4.55
CA LEU A 178 -3.46 -4.07 5.56
C LEU A 178 -4.45 -3.24 6.40
N PRO A 179 -5.62 -3.80 6.76
CA PRO A 179 -6.58 -3.13 7.62
C PRO A 179 -6.07 -3.00 9.06
N SER A 180 -6.61 -2.04 9.80
CA SER A 180 -6.57 -2.04 11.26
C SER A 180 -7.69 -2.92 11.83
N LYS A 181 -7.65 -3.19 13.14
CA LYS A 181 -8.75 -3.87 13.84
C LYS A 181 -10.05 -3.08 13.70
N ASN A 182 -9.98 -1.76 13.88
CA ASN A 182 -11.13 -0.87 13.75
C ASN A 182 -11.71 -0.88 12.32
N ASP A 183 -10.88 -1.08 11.28
CA ASP A 183 -11.38 -1.23 9.91
C ASP A 183 -12.22 -2.50 9.77
N LEU A 184 -11.73 -3.61 10.31
CA LEU A 184 -12.42 -4.90 10.23
C LEU A 184 -13.74 -4.87 10.99
N GLU A 185 -13.76 -4.31 12.19
CA GLU A 185 -14.98 -4.15 12.98
C GLU A 185 -16.01 -3.25 12.27
N ASN A 186 -15.56 -2.13 11.72
CA ASN A 186 -16.43 -1.20 10.98
C ASN A 186 -16.99 -1.80 9.68
N ASP A 187 -16.27 -2.71 9.06
CA ASP A 187 -16.71 -3.39 7.83
C ASP A 187 -17.49 -4.69 8.12
N GLY A 188 -17.82 -4.97 9.40
CA GLY A 188 -18.59 -6.15 9.84
C GLY A 188 -17.80 -7.45 9.79
N GLN A 189 -16.48 -7.38 9.68
CA GLN A 189 -15.61 -8.55 9.73
C GLN A 189 -15.12 -8.76 11.16
N THR A 190 -15.71 -9.71 11.86
CA THR A 190 -15.22 -10.13 13.18
C THR A 190 -13.90 -10.88 13.00
N LEU A 191 -12.84 -10.37 13.61
CA LEU A 191 -11.61 -11.17 13.75
C LEU A 191 -11.98 -12.40 14.60
N TYR A 192 -11.80 -13.60 14.05
CA TYR A 192 -11.95 -14.83 14.83
C TYR A 192 -11.05 -14.73 16.06
N LYS A 193 -11.67 -14.87 17.22
CA LYS A 193 -11.00 -14.96 18.52
C LYS A 193 -10.22 -16.26 18.66
#